data_6214b2ebb5c9b328e020fc03f9c8b832
#
_entry.id   6214b2ebb5c9b328e020fc03f9c8b832
#
_cell.length_a   1.000
_cell.length_b   1.000
_cell.length_c   1.000
_cell.angle_alpha   90.00
_cell.angle_beta   90.00
_cell.angle_gamma   90.00
#
_symmetry.space_group_name_H-M   'P 1'
#
loop_
_entity.id
_entity.type
_entity.pdbx_description
1 polymer ?
#
loop_
_entity_poly.entity_id
_entity_poly.type
_entity_poly.pdbx_seq_one_letter_code
_entity_poly.pdbx_strand_id
1 'polypeptide(L)'
;ATSAEVVTPILKWEDMETLQAVVRALRKAGAKTPSCTSQHVHVGVSAFSARQIANIARIFYKQEELILKAAGTLETRLSHYTKRTDRNFIARLEKAKPTTKAALNEAWFGYANPNPQHYDSARYRAINLNNVWRTGTVEFRLFNGTTHAGEVKAHIQLCLAIAAKAFNAKCASTKAQRPYNAESARYDLRVFLLRLGMIGTEFKNTRMHLMKRMPGSA
;
A
#
# COMPACT_ATOMS: atom_id res chain seq x y z
N ALA A 1 0.51 -4.02 -30.00
CA ALA A 1 -0.41 -3.49 -29.00
C ALA A 1 0.28 -2.34 -28.27
N THR A 2 -0.34 -1.18 -28.23
CA THR A 2 0.18 -0.01 -27.51
C THR A 2 -0.23 -0.13 -26.05
N SER A 3 0.75 -0.04 -25.12
CA SER A 3 0.49 0.10 -23.69
C SER A 3 0.42 1.58 -23.33
N ALA A 4 -0.42 1.94 -22.37
CA ALA A 4 -0.53 3.29 -21.85
C ALA A 4 -0.58 3.26 -20.32
N GLU A 5 -0.04 4.30 -19.70
CA GLU A 5 -0.16 4.56 -18.26
C GLU A 5 -1.07 5.78 -18.08
N VAL A 6 -2.05 5.66 -17.19
CA VAL A 6 -2.90 6.79 -16.80
C VAL A 6 -2.36 7.32 -15.49
N VAL A 7 -1.78 8.51 -15.53
CA VAL A 7 -1.25 9.21 -14.36
C VAL A 7 -2.24 10.32 -13.97
N THR A 8 -2.67 10.32 -12.71
CA THR A 8 -3.56 11.36 -12.19
C THR A 8 -2.76 12.57 -11.72
N PRO A 9 -3.35 13.79 -11.71
CA PRO A 9 -2.83 14.85 -10.88
C PRO A 9 -2.90 14.47 -9.39
N ILE A 10 -2.41 15.34 -8.50
CA ILE A 10 -2.61 15.18 -7.07
C ILE A 10 -4.11 15.30 -6.78
N LEU A 11 -4.70 14.24 -6.27
CA LEU A 11 -6.12 14.15 -5.97
C LEU A 11 -6.41 14.42 -4.50
N LYS A 12 -7.58 14.98 -4.24
CA LYS A 12 -8.22 15.03 -2.93
C LYS A 12 -9.33 14.00 -2.85
N TRP A 13 -9.91 13.84 -1.67
CA TRP A 13 -11.00 12.88 -1.48
C TRP A 13 -12.24 13.22 -2.33
N GLU A 14 -12.52 14.50 -2.52
CA GLU A 14 -13.63 15.01 -3.33
C GLU A 14 -13.53 14.58 -4.80
N ASP A 15 -12.32 14.29 -5.30
CA ASP A 15 -12.07 13.86 -6.68
C ASP A 15 -12.37 12.38 -6.93
N MET A 16 -12.78 11.64 -5.90
CA MET A 16 -12.95 10.18 -6.00
C MET A 16 -14.00 9.77 -7.04
N GLU A 17 -15.09 10.50 -7.12
CA GLU A 17 -16.14 10.21 -8.12
C GLU A 17 -15.65 10.46 -9.54
N THR A 18 -14.92 11.54 -9.75
CA THR A 18 -14.28 11.87 -11.04
C THR A 18 -13.29 10.76 -11.44
N LEU A 19 -12.43 10.32 -10.52
CA LEU A 19 -11.51 9.21 -10.76
C LEU A 19 -12.26 7.94 -11.15
N GLN A 20 -13.32 7.60 -10.44
CA GLN A 20 -14.14 6.44 -10.76
C GLN A 20 -14.84 6.57 -12.11
N ALA A 21 -15.25 7.77 -12.52
CA ALA A 21 -15.81 8.03 -13.83
C ALA A 21 -14.78 7.81 -14.94
N VAL A 22 -13.54 8.28 -14.76
CA VAL A 22 -12.42 8.02 -15.68
C VAL A 22 -12.18 6.52 -15.84
N VAL A 23 -12.10 5.78 -14.73
CA VAL A 23 -11.89 4.31 -14.78
C VAL A 23 -13.03 3.60 -15.51
N ARG A 24 -14.29 4.02 -15.30
CA ARG A 24 -15.43 3.48 -16.05
C ARG A 24 -15.35 3.80 -17.54
N ALA A 25 -14.93 5.02 -17.91
CA ALA A 25 -14.75 5.43 -19.30
C ALA A 25 -13.67 4.59 -20.01
N LEU A 26 -12.53 4.35 -19.34
CA LEU A 26 -11.47 3.47 -19.85
C LEU A 26 -12.00 2.05 -20.10
N ARG A 27 -12.75 1.50 -19.14
CA ARG A 27 -13.38 0.18 -19.29
C ARG A 27 -14.36 0.15 -20.45
N LYS A 28 -15.20 1.18 -20.61
CA LYS A 28 -16.17 1.31 -21.70
C LYS A 28 -15.47 1.41 -23.06
N ALA A 29 -14.31 2.08 -23.10
CA ALA A 29 -13.46 2.17 -24.30
C ALA A 29 -12.69 0.88 -24.63
N GLY A 30 -12.89 -0.20 -23.85
CA GLY A 30 -12.25 -1.51 -24.12
C GLY A 30 -10.84 -1.65 -23.53
N ALA A 31 -10.40 -0.77 -22.63
CA ALA A 31 -9.11 -0.91 -21.97
C ALA A 31 -9.02 -2.22 -21.18
N LYS A 32 -7.91 -2.94 -21.36
CA LYS A 32 -7.62 -4.22 -20.70
C LYS A 32 -6.45 -4.05 -19.73
N THR A 33 -6.45 -4.85 -18.69
CA THR A 33 -5.39 -4.89 -17.67
C THR A 33 -4.75 -6.28 -17.64
N PRO A 34 -3.82 -6.59 -18.56
CA PRO A 34 -3.09 -7.85 -18.54
C PRO A 34 -2.26 -7.98 -17.24
N SER A 35 -1.76 -9.18 -16.96
CA SER A 35 -1.05 -9.51 -15.70
C SER A 35 0.21 -8.66 -15.44
N CYS A 36 0.78 -8.05 -16.49
CA CYS A 36 1.92 -7.14 -16.39
C CYS A 36 1.54 -5.73 -15.92
N THR A 37 0.24 -5.38 -15.91
CA THR A 37 -0.22 -4.05 -15.48
C THR A 37 -0.38 -3.96 -13.97
N SER A 38 -0.29 -2.73 -13.46
CA SER A 38 -0.41 -2.45 -12.03
C SER A 38 -1.16 -1.17 -11.76
N GLN A 39 -1.68 -1.07 -10.55
CA GLN A 39 -2.12 0.19 -9.96
C GLN A 39 -1.16 0.54 -8.84
N HIS A 40 -0.60 1.75 -8.88
CA HIS A 40 0.18 2.32 -7.80
C HIS A 40 -0.63 3.40 -7.10
N VAL A 41 -0.57 3.43 -5.77
CA VAL A 41 -1.24 4.46 -4.97
C VAL A 41 -0.16 5.22 -4.21
N HIS A 42 -0.02 6.51 -4.51
CA HIS A 42 0.87 7.43 -3.82
C HIS A 42 0.10 8.20 -2.76
N VAL A 43 0.51 8.08 -1.50
CA VAL A 43 -0.08 8.83 -0.37
C VAL A 43 0.91 9.90 0.06
N GLY A 44 0.48 11.17 0.05
CA GLY A 44 1.30 12.30 0.50
C GLY A 44 1.65 12.18 1.97
N VAL A 45 2.94 12.30 2.30
CA VAL A 45 3.45 12.20 3.67
C VAL A 45 4.34 13.38 4.07
N SER A 46 4.23 14.50 3.37
CA SER A 46 5.04 15.69 3.65
C SER A 46 4.85 16.19 5.08
N ALA A 47 3.60 16.14 5.58
CA ALA A 47 3.24 16.51 6.95
C ALA A 47 3.56 15.43 8.00
N PHE A 48 4.01 14.24 7.59
CA PHE A 48 4.30 13.13 8.50
C PHE A 48 5.71 13.28 9.09
N SER A 49 5.83 13.02 10.38
CA SER A 49 7.13 12.79 11.02
C SER A 49 7.75 11.47 10.55
N ALA A 50 9.06 11.32 10.73
CA ALA A 50 9.76 10.07 10.42
C ALA A 50 9.14 8.87 11.13
N ARG A 51 8.71 9.04 12.41
CA ARG A 51 8.03 8.00 13.19
C ARG A 51 6.71 7.58 12.56
N GLN A 52 5.91 8.54 12.08
CA GLN A 52 4.63 8.24 11.44
C GLN A 52 4.82 7.50 10.11
N ILE A 53 5.82 7.88 9.31
CA ILE A 53 6.19 7.15 8.09
C ILE A 53 6.68 5.74 8.43
N ALA A 54 7.53 5.61 9.45
CA ALA A 54 7.97 4.31 9.94
C ALA A 54 6.81 3.44 10.43
N ASN A 55 5.78 4.04 11.04
CA ASN A 55 4.57 3.31 11.44
C ASN A 55 3.77 2.78 10.25
N ILE A 56 3.74 3.49 9.09
CA ILE A 56 3.13 2.95 7.87
C ILE A 56 3.82 1.62 7.50
N ALA A 57 5.16 1.62 7.44
CA ALA A 57 5.94 0.44 7.11
C ALA A 57 5.72 -0.71 8.12
N ARG A 58 5.67 -0.40 9.42
CA ARG A 58 5.43 -1.37 10.50
C ARG A 58 4.04 -2.01 10.42
N ILE A 59 3.00 -1.19 10.24
CA ILE A 59 1.61 -1.66 10.12
C ILE A 59 1.48 -2.56 8.89
N PHE A 60 2.05 -2.13 7.75
CA PHE A 60 2.04 -2.92 6.53
C PHE A 60 2.78 -4.24 6.71
N TYR A 61 4.03 -4.22 7.16
CA TYR A 61 4.85 -5.42 7.36
C TYR A 61 4.19 -6.44 8.27
N LYS A 62 3.58 -5.99 9.38
CA LYS A 62 2.92 -6.89 10.33
C LYS A 62 1.79 -7.71 9.70
N GLN A 63 1.09 -7.14 8.71
CA GLN A 63 -0.08 -7.74 8.06
C GLN A 63 0.17 -8.04 6.57
N GLU A 64 1.43 -8.04 6.14
CA GLU A 64 1.81 -8.04 4.72
C GLU A 64 1.17 -9.19 3.95
N GLU A 65 1.29 -10.43 4.42
CA GLU A 65 0.72 -11.59 3.73
C GLU A 65 -0.81 -11.49 3.61
N LEU A 66 -1.47 -11.03 4.66
CA LEU A 66 -2.92 -10.83 4.67
C LEU A 66 -3.33 -9.76 3.65
N ILE A 67 -2.60 -8.65 3.60
CA ILE A 67 -2.85 -7.53 2.66
C ILE A 67 -2.60 -7.98 1.22
N LEU A 68 -1.49 -8.68 0.95
CA LEU A 68 -1.14 -9.18 -0.38
C LEU A 68 -2.20 -10.16 -0.91
N LYS A 69 -2.68 -11.08 -0.06
CA LYS A 69 -3.76 -12.01 -0.41
C LYS A 69 -5.08 -11.29 -0.65
N ALA A 70 -5.45 -10.31 0.18
CA ALA A 70 -6.65 -9.50 0.00
C ALA A 70 -6.63 -8.69 -1.30
N ALA A 71 -5.47 -8.12 -1.65
CA ALA A 71 -5.24 -7.42 -2.92
C ALA A 71 -5.22 -8.37 -4.13
N GLY A 72 -5.02 -9.67 -3.90
CA GLY A 72 -4.85 -10.65 -4.96
C GLY A 72 -3.56 -10.45 -5.75
N THR A 73 -2.52 -9.95 -5.10
CA THR A 73 -1.22 -9.66 -5.74
C THR A 73 -0.66 -10.92 -6.39
N LEU A 74 -0.34 -10.85 -7.68
CA LEU A 74 0.18 -11.98 -8.44
C LEU A 74 1.60 -12.36 -7.98
N GLU A 75 1.89 -13.64 -7.88
CA GLU A 75 3.22 -14.14 -7.48
C GLU A 75 4.33 -13.69 -8.46
N THR A 76 4.03 -13.61 -9.75
CA THR A 76 4.94 -13.07 -10.76
C THR A 76 5.36 -11.62 -10.48
N ARG A 77 4.50 -10.83 -9.86
CA ARG A 77 4.82 -9.46 -9.44
C ARG A 77 5.63 -9.44 -8.15
N LEU A 78 5.33 -10.34 -7.21
CA LEU A 78 6.06 -10.48 -5.95
C LEU A 78 7.52 -10.90 -6.14
N SER A 79 7.81 -11.60 -7.23
CA SER A 79 9.19 -12.02 -7.57
C SER A 79 10.05 -10.89 -8.16
N HIS A 80 9.44 -9.85 -8.77
CA HIS A 80 10.18 -8.81 -9.51
C HIS A 80 9.91 -7.38 -9.03
N TYR A 81 8.70 -6.87 -9.26
CA TYR A 81 8.40 -5.43 -9.15
C TYR A 81 7.74 -5.03 -7.84
N THR A 82 7.29 -6.00 -7.05
CA THR A 82 6.47 -5.79 -5.85
C THR A 82 6.92 -6.75 -4.74
N LYS A 83 8.22 -6.90 -4.59
CA LYS A 83 8.80 -7.81 -3.58
C LYS A 83 8.26 -7.50 -2.19
N ARG A 84 8.19 -8.51 -1.35
CA ARG A 84 7.85 -8.35 0.07
C ARG A 84 8.80 -7.36 0.76
N THR A 85 8.36 -6.80 1.86
CA THR A 85 9.16 -5.87 2.67
C THR A 85 10.48 -6.53 3.08
N ASP A 86 11.57 -5.80 2.94
CA ASP A 86 12.90 -6.27 3.32
C ASP A 86 12.99 -6.43 4.85
N ARG A 87 13.28 -7.64 5.29
CA ARG A 87 13.48 -7.93 6.73
C ARG A 87 14.66 -7.17 7.32
N ASN A 88 15.71 -6.94 6.52
CA ASN A 88 16.86 -6.14 6.96
C ASN A 88 16.46 -4.67 7.17
N PHE A 89 15.61 -4.12 6.31
CA PHE A 89 15.05 -2.78 6.54
C PHE A 89 14.28 -2.73 7.86
N ILE A 90 13.41 -3.71 8.13
CA ILE A 90 12.66 -3.75 9.38
C ILE A 90 13.60 -3.87 10.59
N ALA A 91 14.63 -4.71 10.51
CA ALA A 91 15.63 -4.83 11.58
C ALA A 91 16.37 -3.51 11.83
N ARG A 92 16.80 -2.81 10.76
CA ARG A 92 17.40 -1.47 10.87
C ARG A 92 16.43 -0.47 11.46
N LEU A 93 15.18 -0.49 11.04
CA LEU A 93 14.12 0.39 11.52
C LEU A 93 13.86 0.22 13.03
N GLU A 94 13.86 -1.02 13.52
CA GLU A 94 13.67 -1.31 14.94
C GLU A 94 14.89 -0.95 15.78
N LYS A 95 16.10 -1.14 15.24
CA LYS A 95 17.34 -0.75 15.90
C LYS A 95 17.48 0.77 15.97
N ALA A 96 17.27 1.47 14.86
CA ALA A 96 17.49 2.91 14.74
C ALA A 96 16.39 3.75 15.39
N LYS A 97 15.13 3.26 15.43
CA LYS A 97 13.94 4.01 15.90
C LYS A 97 13.94 5.47 15.42
N PRO A 98 13.98 5.70 14.09
CA PRO A 98 14.31 7.00 13.53
C PRO A 98 13.34 8.10 13.96
N THR A 99 13.88 9.23 14.40
CA THR A 99 13.13 10.44 14.75
C THR A 99 13.23 11.51 13.67
N THR A 100 14.20 11.38 12.75
CA THR A 100 14.41 12.27 11.61
C THR A 100 14.21 11.54 10.28
N LYS A 101 13.83 12.28 9.23
CA LYS A 101 13.72 11.71 7.88
C LYS A 101 15.07 11.22 7.33
N ALA A 102 16.21 11.82 7.77
CA ALA A 102 17.53 11.35 7.42
C ALA A 102 17.84 9.97 8.04
N ALA A 103 17.58 9.78 9.33
CA ALA A 103 17.74 8.48 9.98
C ALA A 103 16.80 7.39 9.40
N LEU A 104 15.58 7.78 8.98
CA LEU A 104 14.67 6.88 8.26
C LEU A 104 15.23 6.50 6.88
N ASN A 105 15.89 7.44 6.19
CA ASN A 105 16.55 7.20 4.92
C ASN A 105 17.65 6.15 5.05
N GLU A 106 18.53 6.32 6.02
CA GLU A 106 19.59 5.33 6.30
C GLU A 106 19.02 3.96 6.65
N ALA A 107 17.93 3.91 7.43
CA ALA A 107 17.27 2.64 7.72
C ALA A 107 16.69 1.99 6.45
N TRP A 108 16.10 2.79 5.54
CA TRP A 108 15.51 2.29 4.29
C TRP A 108 16.56 1.74 3.34
N PHE A 109 17.57 2.53 3.01
CA PHE A 109 18.60 2.14 2.03
C PHE A 109 19.68 1.25 2.63
N GLY A 110 19.93 1.31 3.96
CA GLY A 110 21.07 0.69 4.63
C GLY A 110 22.33 1.58 4.63
N TYR A 111 22.23 2.75 4.02
CA TYR A 111 23.24 3.81 3.98
C TYR A 111 22.55 5.16 3.76
N ALA A 112 23.25 6.27 3.99
CA ALA A 112 22.71 7.60 3.71
C ALA A 112 22.58 7.80 2.19
N ASN A 113 21.35 8.03 1.69
CA ASN A 113 21.08 8.31 0.28
C ASN A 113 20.25 9.62 0.18
N PRO A 114 20.88 10.79 0.22
CA PRO A 114 20.18 12.07 0.22
C PRO A 114 19.45 12.36 -1.09
N ASN A 115 19.87 11.75 -2.21
CA ASN A 115 19.32 11.95 -3.54
C ASN A 115 18.92 10.62 -4.19
N PRO A 116 17.86 9.92 -3.71
CA PRO A 116 17.45 8.65 -4.26
C PRO A 116 17.06 8.78 -5.74
N GLN A 117 17.53 7.86 -6.55
CA GLN A 117 17.22 7.85 -7.97
C GLN A 117 15.88 7.15 -8.23
N HIS A 118 15.24 7.50 -9.37
CA HIS A 118 13.94 6.90 -9.72
C HIS A 118 13.99 5.37 -9.80
N TYR A 119 15.10 4.82 -10.30
CA TYR A 119 15.27 3.37 -10.51
C TYR A 119 16.08 2.66 -9.43
N ASP A 120 16.28 3.27 -8.26
CA ASP A 120 16.89 2.58 -7.12
C ASP A 120 16.17 1.26 -6.84
N SER A 121 16.93 0.18 -6.69
CA SER A 121 16.38 -1.17 -6.51
C SER A 121 15.48 -1.31 -5.26
N ALA A 122 15.69 -0.45 -4.26
CA ALA A 122 14.87 -0.36 -3.06
C ALA A 122 13.39 -0.06 -3.35
N ARG A 123 13.06 0.55 -4.51
CA ARG A 123 11.67 0.88 -4.89
C ARG A 123 10.81 -0.35 -5.21
N TYR A 124 11.41 -1.48 -5.58
CA TYR A 124 10.67 -2.66 -6.05
C TYR A 124 10.11 -3.52 -4.90
N ARG A 125 9.44 -2.86 -3.95
CA ARG A 125 8.75 -3.45 -2.80
C ARG A 125 7.25 -3.17 -2.85
N ALA A 126 6.44 -4.00 -2.20
CA ALA A 126 4.99 -3.81 -2.10
C ALA A 126 4.63 -2.44 -1.49
N ILE A 127 5.44 -1.99 -0.53
CA ILE A 127 5.46 -0.63 -0.03
C ILE A 127 6.82 -0.01 -0.36
N ASN A 128 6.82 1.15 -0.98
CA ASN A 128 8.02 1.85 -1.43
C ASN A 128 8.14 3.21 -0.73
N LEU A 129 9.21 3.39 0.05
CA LEU A 129 9.54 4.63 0.72
C LEU A 129 10.49 5.52 -0.09
N ASN A 130 11.02 5.05 -1.22
CA ASN A 130 11.96 5.82 -2.05
C ASN A 130 11.43 7.23 -2.39
N ASN A 131 10.13 7.31 -2.65
CA ASN A 131 9.45 8.54 -3.01
C ASN A 131 9.25 9.52 -1.85
N VAL A 132 9.49 9.13 -0.59
CA VAL A 132 9.46 10.06 0.55
C VAL A 132 10.46 11.21 0.37
N TRP A 133 11.66 10.90 -0.18
CA TRP A 133 12.73 11.87 -0.41
C TRP A 133 12.74 12.46 -1.83
N ARG A 134 11.91 11.94 -2.74
CA ARG A 134 11.81 12.43 -4.12
C ARG A 134 10.57 13.29 -4.36
N THR A 135 9.41 12.81 -3.95
CA THR A 135 8.10 13.42 -4.25
C THR A 135 7.26 13.64 -2.99
N GLY A 136 7.77 13.32 -1.80
CA GLY A 136 7.04 13.46 -0.54
C GLY A 136 5.91 12.45 -0.35
N THR A 137 5.99 11.27 -1.00
CA THR A 137 4.93 10.25 -0.94
C THR A 137 5.44 8.90 -0.47
N VAL A 138 4.56 8.11 0.14
CA VAL A 138 4.71 6.65 0.27
C VAL A 138 3.92 6.01 -0.86
N GLU A 139 4.54 5.11 -1.61
CA GLU A 139 3.93 4.43 -2.74
C GLU A 139 3.56 2.98 -2.36
N PHE A 140 2.29 2.63 -2.56
CA PHE A 140 1.78 1.26 -2.44
C PHE A 140 1.72 0.64 -3.84
N ARG A 141 2.53 -0.39 -4.10
CA ARG A 141 2.74 -1.00 -5.43
C ARG A 141 2.10 -2.38 -5.58
N LEU A 142 1.44 -2.88 -4.55
CA LEU A 142 0.99 -4.27 -4.45
C LEU A 142 -0.20 -4.61 -5.37
N PHE A 143 -0.94 -3.63 -5.86
CA PHE A 143 -2.18 -3.88 -6.58
C PHE A 143 -1.94 -4.25 -8.04
N ASN A 144 -2.63 -5.28 -8.54
CA ASN A 144 -2.69 -5.56 -9.96
C ASN A 144 -3.47 -4.46 -10.69
N GLY A 145 -3.26 -4.31 -11.99
CA GLY A 145 -4.08 -3.43 -12.81
C GLY A 145 -5.54 -3.84 -12.79
N THR A 146 -6.44 -2.86 -12.75
CA THR A 146 -7.88 -3.08 -12.80
C THR A 146 -8.59 -1.91 -13.46
N THR A 147 -9.61 -2.20 -14.27
CA THR A 147 -10.58 -1.22 -14.78
C THR A 147 -11.89 -1.25 -14.00
N HIS A 148 -11.90 -1.86 -12.80
CA HIS A 148 -13.06 -1.87 -11.91
C HIS A 148 -13.01 -0.70 -10.94
N ALA A 149 -13.82 0.33 -11.18
CA ALA A 149 -13.82 1.58 -10.40
C ALA A 149 -14.02 1.37 -8.88
N GLY A 150 -14.79 0.37 -8.47
CA GLY A 150 -14.97 0.01 -7.05
C GLY A 150 -13.71 -0.59 -6.43
N GLU A 151 -12.94 -1.39 -7.17
CA GLU A 151 -11.65 -1.91 -6.69
C GLU A 151 -10.62 -0.79 -6.57
N VAL A 152 -10.55 0.12 -7.56
CA VAL A 152 -9.65 1.29 -7.50
C VAL A 152 -9.92 2.09 -6.22
N LYS A 153 -11.20 2.41 -5.95
CA LYS A 153 -11.60 3.10 -4.71
C LYS A 153 -11.20 2.30 -3.46
N ALA A 154 -11.43 0.97 -3.46
CA ALA A 154 -11.11 0.11 -2.32
C ALA A 154 -9.59 0.10 -2.02
N HIS A 155 -8.75 0.05 -3.05
CA HIS A 155 -7.30 0.11 -2.90
C HIS A 155 -6.83 1.44 -2.32
N ILE A 156 -7.37 2.55 -2.82
CA ILE A 156 -7.06 3.90 -2.31
C ILE A 156 -7.49 4.04 -0.85
N GLN A 157 -8.71 3.64 -0.52
CA GLN A 157 -9.23 3.69 0.86
C GLN A 157 -8.37 2.86 1.82
N LEU A 158 -7.91 1.67 1.42
CA LEU A 158 -7.00 0.87 2.24
C LEU A 158 -5.68 1.61 2.51
N CYS A 159 -5.06 2.18 1.48
CA CYS A 159 -3.81 2.92 1.63
C CYS A 159 -3.97 4.15 2.54
N LEU A 160 -5.05 4.91 2.36
CA LEU A 160 -5.36 6.07 3.20
C LEU A 160 -5.65 5.65 4.66
N ALA A 161 -6.37 4.54 4.88
CA ALA A 161 -6.66 4.04 6.21
C ALA A 161 -5.39 3.57 6.95
N ILE A 162 -4.45 2.92 6.25
CA ILE A 162 -3.14 2.56 6.81
C ILE A 162 -2.35 3.83 7.17
N ALA A 163 -2.33 4.82 6.28
CA ALA A 163 -1.63 6.09 6.53
C ALA A 163 -2.26 6.87 7.70
N ALA A 164 -3.59 6.98 7.76
CA ALA A 164 -4.30 7.64 8.85
C ALA A 164 -4.06 6.93 10.19
N LYS A 165 -4.08 5.59 10.21
CA LYS A 165 -3.74 4.81 11.41
C LYS A 165 -2.32 5.08 11.86
N ALA A 166 -1.36 5.12 10.94
CA ALA A 166 0.04 5.39 11.23
C ALA A 166 0.27 6.81 11.75
N PHE A 167 -0.44 7.79 11.20
CA PHE A 167 -0.39 9.18 11.62
C PHE A 167 -0.85 9.35 13.07
N ASN A 168 -1.96 8.71 13.44
CA ASN A 168 -2.56 8.82 14.77
C ASN A 168 -1.93 7.89 15.84
N ALA A 169 -1.15 6.89 15.41
CA ALA A 169 -0.57 5.93 16.33
C ALA A 169 0.69 6.47 17.01
N LYS A 170 0.74 6.39 18.35
CA LYS A 170 1.97 6.71 19.12
C LYS A 170 3.13 5.80 18.71
N CYS A 171 2.85 4.51 18.48
CA CYS A 171 3.82 3.53 18.00
C CYS A 171 3.09 2.40 17.23
N ALA A 172 3.84 1.66 16.42
CA ALA A 172 3.41 0.40 15.84
C ALA A 172 4.45 -0.68 16.11
N SER A 173 4.01 -1.90 16.35
CA SER A 173 4.90 -3.02 16.71
C SER A 173 5.15 -3.92 15.50
N THR A 174 6.42 -4.35 15.34
CA THR A 174 6.85 -5.34 14.37
C THR A 174 7.36 -6.63 15.02
N LYS A 175 7.16 -6.79 16.34
CA LYS A 175 7.71 -7.92 17.11
C LYS A 175 7.47 -9.29 16.47
N ALA A 176 6.39 -9.45 15.70
CA ALA A 176 6.18 -10.60 14.85
C ALA A 176 5.34 -10.19 13.64
N GLN A 177 5.79 -10.58 12.44
CA GLN A 177 4.93 -10.61 11.28
C GLN A 177 3.82 -11.65 11.56
N ARG A 178 2.57 -11.28 11.34
CA ARG A 178 1.47 -12.22 11.57
C ARG A 178 1.47 -13.27 10.47
N PRO A 179 1.60 -14.56 10.78
CA PRO A 179 1.52 -15.61 9.77
C PRO A 179 0.12 -15.62 9.14
N TYR A 180 0.07 -15.87 7.84
CA TYR A 180 -1.20 -16.06 7.14
C TYR A 180 -1.75 -17.45 7.48
N ASN A 181 -3.02 -17.48 7.92
CA ASN A 181 -3.78 -18.71 8.11
C ASN A 181 -5.03 -18.64 7.21
N ALA A 182 -5.18 -19.58 6.29
CA ALA A 182 -6.29 -19.62 5.35
C ALA A 182 -7.66 -19.82 6.05
N GLU A 183 -7.70 -20.57 7.14
CA GLU A 183 -8.95 -20.85 7.86
C GLU A 183 -9.52 -19.61 8.55
N SER A 184 -8.65 -18.74 9.11
CA SER A 184 -9.05 -17.52 9.80
C SER A 184 -8.91 -16.26 8.94
N ALA A 185 -8.40 -16.38 7.70
CA ALA A 185 -7.99 -15.24 6.88
C ALA A 185 -9.09 -14.19 6.70
N ARG A 186 -10.32 -14.62 6.49
CA ARG A 186 -11.47 -13.71 6.32
C ARG A 186 -11.79 -12.95 7.61
N TYR A 187 -11.81 -13.64 8.73
CA TYR A 187 -11.97 -13.03 10.05
C TYR A 187 -10.82 -12.08 10.38
N ASP A 188 -9.58 -12.52 10.15
CA ASP A 188 -8.39 -11.72 10.42
C ASP A 188 -8.36 -10.42 9.60
N LEU A 189 -8.72 -10.49 8.32
CA LEU A 189 -8.85 -9.30 7.49
C LEU A 189 -9.94 -8.38 7.99
N ARG A 190 -11.11 -8.90 8.34
CA ARG A 190 -12.20 -8.10 8.93
C ARG A 190 -11.72 -7.36 10.17
N VAL A 191 -11.08 -8.05 11.10
CA VAL A 191 -10.53 -7.44 12.32
C VAL A 191 -9.49 -6.38 11.99
N PHE A 192 -8.61 -6.64 11.00
CA PHE A 192 -7.62 -5.65 10.57
C PHE A 192 -8.27 -4.39 10.01
N LEU A 193 -9.25 -4.52 9.11
CA LEU A 193 -9.98 -3.39 8.54
C LEU A 193 -10.70 -2.56 9.61
N LEU A 194 -11.34 -3.23 10.60
CA LEU A 194 -11.96 -2.53 11.73
C LEU A 194 -10.93 -1.77 12.57
N ARG A 195 -9.75 -2.34 12.81
CA ARG A 195 -8.65 -1.67 13.52
C ARG A 195 -8.06 -0.50 12.76
N LEU A 196 -8.20 -0.47 11.43
CA LEU A 196 -7.86 0.69 10.60
C LEU A 196 -8.94 1.78 10.65
N GLY A 197 -10.09 1.53 11.31
CA GLY A 197 -11.21 2.47 11.36
C GLY A 197 -12.14 2.37 10.14
N MET A 198 -12.00 1.34 9.31
CA MET A 198 -12.85 1.13 8.14
C MET A 198 -14.22 0.54 8.54
N ILE A 199 -14.94 1.29 9.38
CA ILE A 199 -16.27 1.00 9.92
C ILE A 199 -17.29 1.82 9.13
N GLY A 200 -18.58 1.55 9.30
CA GLY A 200 -19.62 2.35 8.66
C GLY A 200 -19.94 1.97 7.20
N THR A 201 -20.93 2.64 6.66
CA THR A 201 -21.51 2.37 5.34
C THR A 201 -20.60 2.79 4.21
N GLU A 202 -19.83 3.86 4.39
CA GLU A 202 -18.87 4.37 3.41
C GLU A 202 -17.79 3.35 3.03
N PHE A 203 -17.43 2.46 3.96
CA PHE A 203 -16.44 1.40 3.70
C PHE A 203 -17.09 0.05 3.33
N LYS A 204 -18.41 -0.05 3.23
CA LYS A 204 -19.10 -1.32 2.93
C LYS A 204 -18.59 -1.96 1.64
N ASN A 205 -18.55 -1.19 0.55
CA ASN A 205 -18.07 -1.67 -0.74
C ASN A 205 -16.59 -2.01 -0.72
N THR A 206 -15.77 -1.22 -0.02
CA THR A 206 -14.34 -1.46 0.12
C THR A 206 -14.08 -2.75 0.87
N ARG A 207 -14.76 -2.98 1.99
CA ARG A 207 -14.65 -4.26 2.72
C ARG A 207 -15.08 -5.44 1.83
N MET A 208 -16.16 -5.29 1.07
CA MET A 208 -16.61 -6.32 0.13
C MET A 208 -15.53 -6.65 -0.92
N HIS A 209 -14.92 -5.64 -1.54
CA HIS A 209 -13.87 -5.85 -2.54
C HIS A 209 -12.61 -6.49 -1.97
N LEU A 210 -12.17 -6.07 -0.79
CA LEU A 210 -10.97 -6.63 -0.15
C LEU A 210 -11.21 -8.05 0.40
N MET A 211 -12.42 -8.34 0.86
CA MET A 211 -12.75 -9.64 1.47
C MET A 211 -13.12 -10.71 0.45
N LYS A 212 -13.44 -10.35 -0.80
CA LYS A 212 -13.92 -11.31 -1.81
C LYS A 212 -12.94 -12.45 -2.14
N ARG A 213 -11.64 -12.21 -1.94
CA ARG A 213 -10.57 -13.19 -2.20
C ARG A 213 -10.13 -13.96 -0.96
N MET A 214 -10.72 -13.66 0.20
CA MET A 214 -10.32 -14.28 1.44
C MET A 214 -11.12 -15.58 1.67
N PRO A 215 -10.43 -16.70 1.88
CA PRO A 215 -11.09 -17.95 2.27
C PRO A 215 -11.58 -17.88 3.72
N GLY A 216 -12.41 -18.86 4.10
CA GLY A 216 -12.98 -18.99 5.43
C GLY A 216 -14.29 -18.25 5.61
N SER A 217 -14.90 -18.43 6.77
CA SER A 217 -16.10 -17.72 7.24
C SER A 217 -15.70 -16.45 8.01
N ALA A 218 -16.61 -15.45 8.05
CA ALA A 218 -16.42 -14.21 8.79
C ALA A 218 -17.45 -14.09 9.90
#